data_bd582af8f35e2cb598bb41a264d1ce4b
#
_entry.id   bd582af8f35e2cb598bb41a264d1ce4b
#
_cell.length_a   1.000
_cell.length_b   1.000
_cell.length_c   1.000
_cell.angle_alpha   90.00
_cell.angle_beta   90.00
_cell.angle_gamma   90.00
#
_symmetry.space_group_name_H-M   'P 1'
#
loop_
_entity.id
_entity.type
_entity.pdbx_description
1 polymer ?
#
loop_
_entity_poly.entity_id
_entity_poly.type
_entity_poly.pdbx_seq_one_letter_code
_entity_poly.pdbx_strand_id
1 'polypeptide(L)'
;MKLERLKISEITPYANNPRKNDDAVNAVAESIRQCSYITPIIVDEDHVIIAGHTRYKALKALDIEEVECLICDGLTEEQKKKYRFLDNKTGEKATWDLMKLEVELEGLDLEGFDFFGMAADLPVDGGGGGSDKELTGTTELDTEVFGDEEFKYECPKCGFRFN
;
A
#
# COMPACT_ATOMS: atom_id res chain seq x y z
N MET A 1 18.99 -20.87 -1.53
CA MET A 1 18.67 -19.55 -0.91
C MET A 1 19.38 -19.42 0.41
N LYS A 2 20.09 -18.31 0.65
CA LYS A 2 20.77 -18.00 1.92
C LYS A 2 20.53 -16.55 2.30
N LEU A 3 20.49 -16.27 3.60
CA LEU A 3 20.49 -14.92 4.12
C LEU A 3 21.94 -14.43 4.22
N GLU A 4 22.20 -13.24 3.71
CA GLU A 4 23.55 -12.65 3.69
C GLU A 4 23.44 -11.15 3.92
N ARG A 5 24.41 -10.60 4.68
CA ARG A 5 24.53 -9.17 4.91
C ARG A 5 25.33 -8.54 3.80
N LEU A 6 24.72 -7.60 3.08
CA LEU A 6 25.30 -6.87 1.97
C LEU A 6 25.32 -5.37 2.25
N LYS A 7 26.31 -4.68 1.68
CA LYS A 7 26.25 -3.21 1.63
C LYS A 7 25.22 -2.77 0.60
N ILE A 8 24.49 -1.71 0.91
CA ILE A 8 23.51 -1.13 -0.03
C ILE A 8 24.15 -0.78 -1.38
N SER A 9 25.43 -0.39 -1.39
CA SER A 9 26.19 -0.10 -2.60
C SER A 9 26.48 -1.33 -3.49
N GLU A 10 26.40 -2.54 -2.93
CA GLU A 10 26.63 -3.80 -3.66
C GLU A 10 25.34 -4.32 -4.30
N ILE A 11 24.18 -3.75 -3.91
CA ILE A 11 22.87 -4.15 -4.43
C ILE A 11 22.55 -3.35 -5.68
N THR A 12 22.24 -4.05 -6.77
CA THR A 12 21.92 -3.45 -8.06
C THR A 12 20.41 -3.51 -8.33
N PRO A 13 19.73 -2.37 -8.51
CA PRO A 13 18.35 -2.37 -8.96
C PRO A 13 18.19 -2.97 -10.35
N TYR A 14 17.13 -3.76 -10.57
CA TYR A 14 16.84 -4.28 -11.90
C TYR A 14 16.46 -3.15 -12.86
N ALA A 15 17.24 -2.94 -13.93
CA ALA A 15 17.13 -1.79 -14.82
C ALA A 15 15.75 -1.70 -15.54
N ASN A 16 15.16 -2.84 -15.88
CA ASN A 16 13.89 -2.92 -16.58
C ASN A 16 12.68 -3.09 -15.63
N ASN A 17 12.76 -2.60 -14.40
CA ASN A 17 11.63 -2.65 -13.48
C ASN A 17 10.47 -1.78 -14.00
N PRO A 18 9.30 -2.36 -14.36
CA PRO A 18 8.19 -1.59 -14.92
C PRO A 18 7.41 -0.80 -13.86
N ARG A 19 7.63 -1.09 -12.56
CA ARG A 19 6.83 -0.50 -11.48
C ARG A 19 7.39 0.85 -11.06
N LYS A 20 6.54 1.87 -11.12
CA LYS A 20 6.79 3.17 -10.50
C LYS A 20 6.33 3.09 -9.05
N ASN A 21 7.22 3.32 -8.11
CA ASN A 21 6.96 3.15 -6.69
C ASN A 21 7.55 4.27 -5.83
N ASP A 22 7.81 5.43 -6.44
CA ASP A 22 8.46 6.54 -5.73
C ASP A 22 7.57 7.08 -4.62
N ASP A 23 6.25 7.15 -4.85
CA ASP A 23 5.27 7.62 -3.88
C ASP A 23 5.20 6.71 -2.63
N ALA A 24 5.54 5.41 -2.79
CA ALA A 24 5.53 4.45 -1.69
C ALA A 24 6.82 4.47 -0.84
N VAL A 25 7.87 5.15 -1.28
CA VAL A 25 9.19 5.10 -0.60
C VAL A 25 9.11 5.66 0.81
N ASN A 26 8.43 6.80 1.00
CA ASN A 26 8.31 7.45 2.29
C ASN A 26 7.54 6.59 3.30
N ALA A 27 6.42 5.98 2.87
CA ALA A 27 5.64 5.10 3.73
C ALA A 27 6.43 3.84 4.13
N VAL A 28 7.19 3.26 3.20
CA VAL A 28 8.07 2.12 3.52
C VAL A 28 9.23 2.54 4.44
N ALA A 29 9.80 3.73 4.26
CA ALA A 29 10.82 4.25 5.15
C ALA A 29 10.29 4.46 6.57
N GLU A 30 9.08 4.98 6.71
CA GLU A 30 8.42 5.16 8.00
C GLU A 30 8.13 3.82 8.66
N SER A 31 7.61 2.85 7.92
CA SER A 31 7.43 1.48 8.40
C SER A 31 8.73 0.87 8.92
N ILE A 32 9.85 1.07 8.21
CA ILE A 32 11.17 0.58 8.65
C ILE A 32 11.64 1.29 9.94
N ARG A 33 11.36 2.59 10.10
CA ARG A 33 11.71 3.32 11.34
C ARG A 33 10.94 2.78 12.55
N GLN A 34 9.64 2.54 12.39
CA GLN A 34 8.78 2.13 13.49
C GLN A 34 8.88 0.63 13.80
N CYS A 35 8.93 -0.20 12.77
CA CYS A 35 8.84 -1.65 12.91
C CYS A 35 10.15 -2.39 12.62
N SER A 36 11.24 -1.68 12.29
CA SER A 36 12.50 -2.26 11.83
C SER A 36 12.44 -2.90 10.43
N TYR A 37 13.58 -3.32 9.91
CA TYR A 37 13.71 -4.00 8.63
C TYR A 37 13.42 -5.50 8.77
N ILE A 38 12.15 -5.88 8.71
CA ILE A 38 11.69 -7.27 8.96
C ILE A 38 11.75 -8.12 7.68
N THR A 39 11.33 -7.57 6.55
CA THR A 39 11.25 -8.30 5.28
C THR A 39 12.47 -8.02 4.42
N PRO A 40 13.37 -8.99 4.17
CA PRO A 40 14.59 -8.76 3.41
C PRO A 40 14.32 -8.44 1.93
N ILE A 41 15.26 -7.72 1.31
CA ILE A 41 15.34 -7.61 -0.14
C ILE A 41 15.78 -8.96 -0.69
N ILE A 42 15.14 -9.40 -1.77
CA ILE A 42 15.52 -10.62 -2.49
C ILE A 42 16.36 -10.21 -3.68
N VAL A 43 17.57 -10.77 -3.77
CA VAL A 43 18.50 -10.56 -4.87
C VAL A 43 18.92 -11.89 -5.48
N ASP A 44 19.43 -11.85 -6.69
CA ASP A 44 20.07 -13.02 -7.31
C ASP A 44 21.56 -13.14 -6.95
N GLU A 45 22.23 -14.10 -7.58
CA GLU A 45 23.66 -14.40 -7.40
C GLU A 45 24.59 -13.23 -7.78
N ASP A 46 24.13 -12.30 -8.62
CA ASP A 46 24.83 -11.07 -9.04
C ASP A 46 24.38 -9.84 -8.23
N HIS A 47 23.67 -10.04 -7.14
CA HIS A 47 23.08 -9.02 -6.27
C HIS A 47 22.08 -8.10 -7.00
N VAL A 48 21.48 -8.54 -8.11
CA VAL A 48 20.42 -7.80 -8.80
C VAL A 48 19.08 -8.06 -8.12
N ILE A 49 18.33 -6.99 -7.83
CA ILE A 49 17.06 -7.09 -7.11
C ILE A 49 16.03 -7.91 -7.89
N ILE A 50 15.52 -8.95 -7.26
CA ILE A 50 14.37 -9.71 -7.70
C ILE A 50 13.08 -9.13 -7.09
N ALA A 51 13.05 -8.88 -5.77
CA ALA A 51 11.93 -8.23 -5.08
C ALA A 51 12.41 -7.26 -4.01
N GLY A 52 11.69 -6.15 -3.81
CA GLY A 52 11.98 -5.16 -2.77
C GLY A 52 12.61 -3.86 -3.25
N HIS A 53 12.38 -3.43 -4.49
CA HIS A 53 12.90 -2.17 -5.03
C HIS A 53 12.49 -0.94 -4.19
N THR A 54 11.26 -0.90 -3.66
CA THR A 54 10.80 0.19 -2.78
C THR A 54 11.57 0.19 -1.47
N ARG A 55 11.78 -0.99 -0.87
CA ARG A 55 12.60 -1.16 0.35
C ARG A 55 14.03 -0.71 0.14
N TYR A 56 14.64 -1.07 -1.00
CA TYR A 56 15.98 -0.60 -1.36
C TYR A 56 16.05 0.93 -1.40
N LYS A 57 15.08 1.60 -2.04
CA LYS A 57 15.03 3.07 -2.09
C LYS A 57 14.82 3.68 -0.70
N ALA A 58 13.94 3.09 0.11
CA ALA A 58 13.67 3.52 1.48
C ALA A 58 14.92 3.40 2.37
N LEU A 59 15.64 2.27 2.30
CA LEU A 59 16.89 2.06 3.05
C LEU A 59 17.97 3.07 2.66
N LYS A 60 18.07 3.41 1.37
CA LYS A 60 18.96 4.49 0.92
C LYS A 60 18.55 5.86 1.46
N ALA A 61 17.27 6.16 1.50
CA ALA A 61 16.75 7.41 2.06
C ALA A 61 16.94 7.51 3.58
N LEU A 62 17.12 6.36 4.25
CA LEU A 62 17.43 6.25 5.68
C LEU A 62 18.93 6.21 5.99
N ASP A 63 19.79 6.34 4.98
CA ASP A 63 21.27 6.25 5.09
C ASP A 63 21.73 4.95 5.77
N ILE A 64 21.02 3.84 5.54
CA ILE A 64 21.41 2.53 6.05
C ILE A 64 22.47 1.94 5.13
N GLU A 65 23.63 1.61 5.67
CA GLU A 65 24.78 1.16 4.90
C GLU A 65 24.77 -0.33 4.57
N GLU A 66 24.29 -1.16 5.50
CA GLU A 66 24.29 -2.63 5.38
C GLU A 66 22.92 -3.20 5.76
N VAL A 67 22.49 -4.20 5.02
CA VAL A 67 21.20 -4.88 5.24
C VAL A 67 21.32 -6.38 4.99
N GLU A 68 20.44 -7.15 5.61
CA GLU A 68 20.27 -8.56 5.32
C GLU A 68 19.46 -8.74 4.04
N CYS A 69 20.01 -9.50 3.09
CA CYS A 69 19.36 -9.83 1.83
C CYS A 69 19.19 -11.34 1.72
N LEU A 70 18.11 -11.76 1.07
CA LEU A 70 17.92 -13.14 0.70
C LEU A 70 18.51 -13.38 -0.70
N ILE A 71 19.64 -14.10 -0.77
CA ILE A 71 20.23 -14.50 -2.05
C ILE A 71 19.45 -15.67 -2.62
N CYS A 72 18.92 -15.49 -3.81
CA CYS A 72 18.16 -16.50 -4.54
C CYS A 72 18.97 -16.95 -5.76
N ASP A 73 19.72 -18.01 -5.60
CA ASP A 73 20.56 -18.66 -6.61
C ASP A 73 19.80 -19.74 -7.38
N GLY A 74 20.23 -20.03 -8.59
CA GLY A 74 19.73 -21.12 -9.41
C GLY A 74 18.39 -20.87 -10.12
N LEU A 75 17.89 -19.64 -10.15
CA LEU A 75 16.74 -19.26 -10.97
C LEU A 75 17.19 -18.91 -12.40
N THR A 76 16.46 -19.39 -13.39
CA THR A 76 16.63 -18.93 -14.77
C THR A 76 16.17 -17.48 -14.93
N GLU A 77 16.69 -16.78 -15.94
CA GLU A 77 16.26 -15.40 -16.22
C GLU A 77 14.74 -15.28 -16.48
N GLU A 78 14.15 -16.30 -17.08
CA GLU A 78 12.69 -16.35 -17.26
C GLU A 78 11.95 -16.46 -15.92
N GLN A 79 12.44 -17.28 -14.99
CA GLN A 79 11.86 -17.42 -13.66
C GLN A 79 12.01 -16.12 -12.85
N LYS A 80 13.19 -15.46 -12.90
CA LYS A 80 13.42 -14.17 -12.27
C LYS A 80 12.41 -13.11 -12.78
N LYS A 81 12.19 -13.05 -14.12
CA LYS A 81 11.21 -12.13 -14.73
C LYS A 81 9.78 -12.46 -14.31
N LYS A 82 9.37 -13.73 -14.33
CA LYS A 82 8.05 -14.17 -13.90
C LYS A 82 7.80 -13.82 -12.43
N TYR A 83 8.77 -14.08 -11.57
CA TYR A 83 8.65 -13.78 -10.14
C TYR A 83 8.48 -12.29 -9.90
N ARG A 84 9.31 -11.42 -10.52
CA ARG A 84 9.17 -9.95 -10.40
C ARG A 84 7.77 -9.46 -10.75
N PHE A 85 7.17 -10.03 -11.79
CA PHE A 85 5.80 -9.67 -12.21
C PHE A 85 4.75 -10.21 -11.24
N LEU A 86 4.82 -11.49 -10.89
CA LEU A 86 3.80 -12.16 -10.08
C LEU A 86 3.78 -11.65 -8.63
N ASP A 87 4.94 -11.42 -8.02
CA ASP A 87 5.07 -10.87 -6.66
C ASP A 87 4.30 -9.57 -6.50
N ASN A 88 4.39 -8.68 -7.49
CA ASN A 88 3.64 -7.43 -7.49
C ASN A 88 2.15 -7.63 -7.83
N LYS A 89 1.85 -8.47 -8.84
CA LYS A 89 0.49 -8.60 -9.38
C LYS A 89 -0.47 -9.35 -8.45
N THR A 90 0.04 -10.30 -7.68
CA THR A 90 -0.76 -11.04 -6.71
C THR A 90 -1.23 -10.15 -5.56
N GLY A 91 -0.40 -9.22 -5.09
CA GLY A 91 -0.78 -8.26 -4.07
C GLY A 91 -1.92 -7.33 -4.49
N GLU A 92 -2.01 -6.96 -5.78
CA GLU A 92 -3.09 -6.12 -6.31
C GLU A 92 -4.46 -6.79 -6.32
N LYS A 93 -4.53 -8.12 -6.18
CA LYS A 93 -5.80 -8.88 -6.12
C LYS A 93 -6.34 -9.06 -4.71
N ALA A 94 -5.53 -8.77 -3.70
CA ALA A 94 -5.97 -8.83 -2.32
C ALA A 94 -6.86 -7.63 -2.00
N THR A 95 -7.92 -7.87 -1.22
CA THR A 95 -8.81 -6.83 -0.70
C THR A 95 -8.85 -6.91 0.81
N TRP A 96 -9.16 -5.80 1.46
CA TRP A 96 -9.28 -5.72 2.91
C TRP A 96 -10.70 -6.07 3.35
N ASP A 97 -10.81 -6.86 4.41
CA ASP A 97 -12.02 -6.97 5.22
C ASP A 97 -12.03 -5.76 6.17
N LEU A 98 -12.79 -4.72 5.81
CA LEU A 98 -12.75 -3.44 6.51
C LEU A 98 -13.18 -3.55 7.96
N MET A 99 -14.12 -4.43 8.29
CA MET A 99 -14.57 -4.63 9.68
C MET A 99 -13.45 -5.23 10.57
N LYS A 100 -12.68 -6.18 10.02
CA LYS A 100 -11.54 -6.75 10.75
C LYS A 100 -10.38 -5.77 10.81
N LEU A 101 -10.16 -5.01 9.73
CA LEU A 101 -9.10 -4.01 9.68
C LEU A 101 -9.32 -2.93 10.75
N GLU A 102 -10.55 -2.45 10.93
CA GLU A 102 -10.91 -1.47 11.96
C GLU A 102 -10.53 -1.96 13.37
N VAL A 103 -10.88 -3.21 13.68
CA VAL A 103 -10.53 -3.83 14.98
C VAL A 103 -9.02 -3.95 15.18
N GLU A 104 -8.27 -4.33 14.13
CA GLU A 104 -6.79 -4.45 14.19
C GLU A 104 -6.08 -3.10 14.32
N LEU A 105 -6.68 -2.03 13.79
CA LEU A 105 -6.14 -0.67 13.88
C LEU A 105 -6.47 0.02 15.20
N GLU A 106 -7.44 -0.49 15.96
CA GLU A 106 -7.86 0.10 17.25
C GLU A 106 -6.69 0.15 18.24
N GLY A 107 -6.38 1.34 18.71
CA GLY A 107 -5.31 1.58 19.69
C GLY A 107 -3.89 1.61 19.12
N LEU A 108 -3.72 1.50 17.78
CA LEU A 108 -2.42 1.71 17.16
C LEU A 108 -2.16 3.21 16.96
N ASP A 109 -0.93 3.63 17.27
CA ASP A 109 -0.45 4.94 16.86
C ASP A 109 -0.04 4.88 15.38
N LEU A 110 -0.82 5.56 14.54
CA LEU A 110 -0.65 5.57 13.10
C LEU A 110 -0.15 6.94 12.60
N GLU A 111 0.33 7.80 13.52
CA GLU A 111 0.89 9.10 13.16
C GLU A 111 2.08 8.93 12.22
N GLY A 112 2.07 9.66 11.11
CA GLY A 112 3.09 9.57 10.06
C GLY A 112 2.86 8.47 9.01
N PHE A 113 1.86 7.60 9.17
CA PHE A 113 1.46 6.67 8.13
C PHE A 113 0.45 7.32 7.17
N ASP A 114 0.90 7.56 5.95
CA ASP A 114 -0.02 7.76 4.83
C ASP A 114 -0.43 6.38 4.30
N PHE A 115 -1.63 5.94 4.61
CA PHE A 115 -2.21 4.68 4.16
C PHE A 115 -2.49 4.65 2.65
N PHE A 116 -1.74 5.37 1.81
CA PHE A 116 -1.94 5.44 0.36
C PHE A 116 -3.37 5.83 -0.04
N GLY A 117 -4.00 6.74 0.71
CA GLY A 117 -5.39 7.12 0.53
C GLY A 117 -6.41 6.18 1.17
N MET A 118 -6.00 5.06 1.79
CA MET A 118 -6.94 4.16 2.51
C MET A 118 -7.61 4.82 3.70
N ALA A 119 -7.04 5.89 4.26
CA ALA A 119 -7.68 6.67 5.32
C ALA A 119 -9.04 7.25 4.90
N ALA A 120 -9.28 7.43 3.59
CA ALA A 120 -10.56 7.87 3.06
C ALA A 120 -11.63 6.75 3.03
N ASP A 121 -11.19 5.49 3.05
CA ASP A 121 -12.07 4.31 2.97
C ASP A 121 -12.35 3.69 4.35
N LEU A 122 -11.64 4.15 5.40
CA LEU A 122 -11.89 3.68 6.77
C LEU A 122 -13.14 4.40 7.33
N PRO A 123 -14.07 3.67 7.97
CA PRO A 123 -15.16 4.29 8.70
C PRO A 123 -14.57 5.09 9.87
N VAL A 124 -14.40 6.40 9.69
CA VAL A 124 -13.99 7.31 10.76
C VAL A 124 -15.16 7.54 11.71
N ASP A 125 -15.20 6.82 12.80
CA ASP A 125 -16.04 7.20 13.92
C ASP A 125 -15.38 8.42 14.61
N GLY A 126 -16.13 9.52 14.66
CA GLY A 126 -15.67 10.88 14.87
C GLY A 126 -14.83 11.11 16.13
N GLY A 127 -13.57 11.42 15.91
CA GLY A 127 -12.65 11.84 16.97
C GLY A 127 -11.40 12.55 16.45
N GLY A 128 -11.53 13.83 16.10
CA GLY A 128 -10.48 14.83 16.31
C GLY A 128 -9.51 15.14 15.17
N GLY A 129 -9.71 16.27 14.52
CA GLY A 129 -8.63 17.10 13.97
C GLY A 129 -8.35 16.98 12.48
N GLY A 130 -9.38 17.02 11.65
CA GLY A 130 -9.23 17.29 10.21
C GLY A 130 -9.13 18.80 9.98
N SER A 131 -8.07 19.27 9.33
CA SER A 131 -8.04 20.61 8.77
C SER A 131 -9.19 20.79 7.79
N ASP A 132 -10.04 21.79 8.05
CA ASP A 132 -11.11 22.23 7.16
C ASP A 132 -10.56 22.59 5.79
N LYS A 133 -10.51 21.64 4.88
CA LYS A 133 -10.58 21.95 3.47
C LYS A 133 -12.06 22.18 3.18
N GLU A 134 -12.43 23.48 3.11
CA GLU A 134 -13.71 23.89 2.54
C GLU A 134 -13.98 23.11 1.26
N LEU A 135 -14.98 22.23 1.32
CA LEU A 135 -15.64 21.70 0.13
C LEU A 135 -16.43 22.83 -0.51
N THR A 136 -15.72 23.75 -1.19
CA THR A 136 -16.34 24.72 -2.09
C THR A 136 -16.72 24.00 -3.37
N GLY A 137 -17.90 23.44 -3.36
CA GLY A 137 -18.47 22.73 -4.49
C GLY A 137 -19.75 21.97 -4.10
N THR A 138 -20.66 22.65 -3.35
CA THR A 138 -22.06 22.25 -3.35
C THR A 138 -22.66 22.58 -4.71
N THR A 139 -22.45 21.68 -5.67
CA THR A 139 -23.44 21.58 -6.73
C THR A 139 -24.68 21.05 -6.02
N GLU A 140 -25.65 21.90 -5.73
CA GLU A 140 -26.98 21.48 -5.36
C GLU A 140 -27.41 20.47 -6.42
N LEU A 141 -27.63 19.22 -5.97
CA LEU A 141 -28.22 18.20 -6.83
C LEU A 141 -29.60 18.72 -7.20
N ASP A 142 -29.77 19.03 -8.48
CA ASP A 142 -31.04 19.46 -9.03
C ASP A 142 -32.04 18.32 -8.83
N THR A 143 -32.87 18.42 -7.81
CA THR A 143 -33.88 17.43 -7.45
C THR A 143 -35.00 17.31 -8.49
N GLU A 144 -35.06 18.22 -9.48
CA GLU A 144 -36.02 18.15 -10.58
C GLU A 144 -35.66 17.08 -11.63
N VAL A 145 -34.44 16.53 -11.60
CA VAL A 145 -34.02 15.46 -12.52
C VAL A 145 -34.52 14.07 -12.11
N PHE A 146 -34.86 13.89 -10.86
CA PHE A 146 -35.53 12.67 -10.40
C PHE A 146 -37.04 12.83 -10.59
N GLY A 147 -37.50 12.50 -11.81
CA GLY A 147 -38.93 12.48 -12.11
C GLY A 147 -39.71 11.58 -11.13
N ASP A 148 -41.01 11.76 -11.08
CA ASP A 148 -41.99 11.02 -10.24
C ASP A 148 -41.93 9.49 -10.50
N GLU A 149 -40.81 8.84 -10.19
CA GLU A 149 -40.71 7.38 -10.17
C GLU A 149 -41.38 6.87 -8.90
N GLU A 150 -42.51 6.18 -9.06
CA GLU A 150 -43.17 5.47 -7.97
C GLU A 150 -42.27 4.33 -7.48
N PHE A 151 -41.57 4.54 -6.35
CA PHE A 151 -40.82 3.48 -5.68
C PHE A 151 -41.79 2.42 -5.12
N LYS A 152 -41.53 1.15 -5.44
CA LYS A 152 -42.38 0.03 -5.05
C LYS A 152 -42.22 -0.41 -3.60
N TYR A 153 -41.09 -0.16 -3.03
CA TYR A 153 -40.73 -0.64 -1.71
C TYR A 153 -40.23 0.50 -0.82
N GLU A 154 -40.59 0.43 0.46
CA GLU A 154 -40.10 1.35 1.50
C GLU A 154 -39.49 0.53 2.64
N CYS A 155 -38.28 0.87 3.06
CA CYS A 155 -37.62 0.21 4.17
C CYS A 155 -38.35 0.56 5.50
N PRO A 156 -38.89 -0.43 6.23
CA PRO A 156 -39.65 -0.14 7.46
C PRO A 156 -38.79 0.38 8.61
N LYS A 157 -37.46 0.32 8.48
CA LYS A 157 -36.52 0.76 9.53
C LYS A 157 -36.05 2.21 9.36
N CYS A 158 -35.88 2.70 8.14
CA CYS A 158 -35.33 4.02 7.87
C CYS A 158 -36.13 4.87 6.88
N GLY A 159 -37.21 4.33 6.29
CA GLY A 159 -38.09 5.05 5.33
C GLY A 159 -37.48 5.22 3.93
N PHE A 160 -36.32 4.63 3.64
CA PHE A 160 -35.74 4.70 2.31
C PHE A 160 -36.56 3.97 1.28
N ARG A 161 -36.88 4.62 0.14
CA ARG A 161 -37.68 4.08 -0.93
C ARG A 161 -36.82 3.58 -2.09
N PHE A 162 -37.17 2.42 -2.66
CA PHE A 162 -36.44 1.78 -3.75
C PHE A 162 -37.32 0.95 -4.67
N ASN A 163 -36.84 0.64 -5.87
CA ASN A 163 -37.50 -0.21 -6.89
C ASN A 163 -36.97 -1.64 -6.86
#